data_646b25bbc058417f9af70ce40e28db24
#
_entry.id   646b25bbc058417f9af70ce40e28db24
#
_cell.length_a   1.000
_cell.length_b   1.000
_cell.length_c   1.000
_cell.angle_alpha   90.00
_cell.angle_beta   90.00
_cell.angle_gamma   90.00
#
_symmetry.space_group_name_H-M   'P 1'
#
loop_
_entity.id
_entity.type
_entity.pdbx_description
1 polymer ?
#
loop_
_entity_poly.entity_id
_entity_poly.type
_entity_poly.pdbx_seq_one_letter_code
_entity_poly.pdbx_strand_id
1 'polypeptide(L)'
;GKSISIASKTFQDADADAIAEILKVEEPNNTYDFFNSHIATFIEANENRLHYLVDEAHRFVKHAASKFDEEHIVVSFSGGKDSTVTADVVTKALSNPELTHIFGNTTLEFPYTIQYAQRFNEAHEQCFWIAKNNEQDFYDVCEDIGPPARMMRWCCSMFKTGPITRIINKLYRDSRILTFYGIRKSESVSRSKYNRIEDDAESVKIQQQTVASPIFFWKDLDIWLYILAEEIDFNDAYRLGYDRVGCWCCPNNNQRAQFLSRIYMPEQSKKWRDFLISFAEKIGKPDPEVYVDTGKWKARQGGNGLASAGDVKIRFTNCTTEEHAKIYRLVRPFDDELVGMFTPFGRVAPELGQKLLNEVLVLDNRTNVPILSIQPFGQQGYDYAVKIRTMNVADHDDLQRMVGYQIRKFNACRKCLKCES
;
A
#
# COMPACT_ATOMS: atom_id res chain seq x y z
N GLY A 1 1.61 -36.93 8.69
CA GLY A 1 0.71 -36.59 9.76
C GLY A 1 1.04 -35.22 10.31
N LYS A 2 0.02 -34.47 10.74
CA LYS A 2 0.19 -33.19 11.40
C LYS A 2 0.21 -33.42 12.91
N SER A 3 1.17 -32.84 13.64
CA SER A 3 1.21 -32.90 15.10
C SER A 3 1.04 -31.49 15.68
N ILE A 4 0.37 -31.39 16.81
CA ILE A 4 0.22 -30.16 17.61
C ILE A 4 0.77 -30.45 18.99
N SER A 5 1.58 -29.54 19.54
CA SER A 5 2.05 -29.61 20.90
C SER A 5 1.41 -28.51 21.74
N ILE A 6 0.79 -28.90 22.85
CA ILE A 6 0.17 -28.00 23.83
C ILE A 6 0.67 -28.44 25.20
N ALA A 7 1.23 -27.50 25.98
CA ALA A 7 1.72 -27.75 27.34
C ALA A 7 2.63 -29.00 27.44
N SER A 8 3.61 -29.12 26.56
CA SER A 8 4.56 -30.24 26.47
C SER A 8 3.97 -31.59 26.03
N LYS A 9 2.70 -31.66 25.71
CA LYS A 9 2.07 -32.83 25.09
C LYS A 9 1.93 -32.68 23.59
N THR A 10 2.29 -33.72 22.84
CA THR A 10 2.21 -33.73 21.38
C THR A 10 1.08 -34.65 20.95
N PHE A 11 0.19 -34.16 20.10
CA PHE A 11 -0.93 -34.90 19.52
C PHE A 11 -0.66 -35.16 18.05
N GLN A 12 -0.80 -36.40 17.62
CA GLN A 12 -0.84 -36.77 16.21
C GLN A 12 -2.29 -36.79 15.76
N ASP A 13 -2.55 -36.24 14.57
CA ASP A 13 -3.90 -36.21 13.96
C ASP A 13 -4.97 -35.45 14.76
N ALA A 14 -4.54 -34.33 15.37
CA ALA A 14 -5.36 -33.26 15.98
C ALA A 14 -6.75 -33.73 16.49
N ASP A 15 -6.75 -34.46 17.58
CA ASP A 15 -7.98 -34.82 18.30
C ASP A 15 -8.51 -33.58 19.03
N ALA A 16 -9.61 -33.00 18.51
CA ALA A 16 -10.20 -31.77 19.04
C ALA A 16 -10.71 -31.93 20.50
N ASP A 17 -11.22 -33.11 20.86
CA ASP A 17 -11.74 -33.36 22.22
C ASP A 17 -10.58 -33.47 23.22
N ALA A 18 -9.50 -34.15 22.85
CA ALA A 18 -8.31 -34.24 23.68
C ALA A 18 -7.63 -32.87 23.86
N ILE A 19 -7.63 -32.02 22.83
CA ILE A 19 -7.13 -30.64 22.90
C ILE A 19 -8.01 -29.81 23.86
N ALA A 20 -9.36 -29.92 23.74
CA ALA A 20 -10.28 -29.20 24.59
C ALA A 20 -10.13 -29.58 26.07
N GLU A 21 -9.94 -30.88 26.39
CA GLU A 21 -9.69 -31.32 27.75
C GLU A 21 -8.38 -30.77 28.34
N ILE A 22 -7.31 -30.70 27.56
CA ILE A 22 -6.05 -30.13 28.01
C ILE A 22 -6.17 -28.61 28.23
N LEU A 23 -6.84 -27.87 27.35
CA LEU A 23 -7.08 -26.45 27.54
C LEU A 23 -7.85 -26.15 28.82
N LYS A 24 -8.85 -26.97 29.18
CA LYS A 24 -9.58 -26.84 30.44
C LYS A 24 -8.70 -27.01 31.67
N VAL A 25 -7.70 -27.88 31.62
CA VAL A 25 -6.78 -28.12 32.75
C VAL A 25 -5.72 -27.01 32.86
N GLU A 26 -5.27 -26.48 31.74
CA GLU A 26 -4.23 -25.43 31.72
C GLU A 26 -4.79 -24.00 31.91
N GLU A 27 -6.10 -23.80 31.70
CA GLU A 27 -6.78 -22.51 31.85
C GLU A 27 -6.57 -21.85 33.24
N PRO A 28 -6.63 -22.59 34.37
CA PRO A 28 -6.37 -22.02 35.70
C PRO A 28 -4.93 -21.55 35.93
N ASN A 29 -3.97 -22.04 35.16
CA ASN A 29 -2.57 -21.68 35.29
C ASN A 29 -2.16 -20.50 34.36
N ASN A 30 -3.03 -20.11 33.47
CA ASN A 30 -2.85 -18.98 32.53
C ASN A 30 -3.55 -17.73 33.07
N THR A 31 -3.17 -17.27 34.26
CA THR A 31 -3.77 -16.07 34.84
C THR A 31 -3.23 -14.80 34.18
N TYR A 32 -4.09 -13.80 34.06
CA TYR A 32 -3.70 -12.45 33.62
C TYR A 32 -2.57 -11.88 34.51
N ASP A 33 -2.52 -12.25 35.79
CA ASP A 33 -1.49 -11.82 36.72
C ASP A 33 -0.09 -12.29 36.30
N PHE A 34 0.01 -13.54 35.84
CA PHE A 34 1.27 -14.08 35.32
C PHE A 34 1.73 -13.34 34.06
N PHE A 35 0.81 -13.11 33.14
CA PHE A 35 1.10 -12.35 31.94
C PHE A 35 1.51 -10.90 32.25
N ASN A 36 0.76 -10.22 33.12
CA ASN A 36 1.03 -8.86 33.54
C ASN A 36 2.38 -8.73 34.26
N SER A 37 2.74 -9.69 35.12
CA SER A 37 4.04 -9.70 35.78
C SER A 37 5.21 -9.82 34.80
N HIS A 38 5.05 -10.60 33.73
CA HIS A 38 6.06 -10.73 32.67
C HIS A 38 6.17 -9.45 31.83
N ILE A 39 5.07 -8.77 31.55
CA ILE A 39 5.08 -7.46 30.89
C ILE A 39 5.79 -6.45 31.77
N ALA A 40 5.47 -6.36 33.05
CA ALA A 40 6.14 -5.45 34.00
C ALA A 40 7.66 -5.69 34.03
N THR A 41 8.08 -6.95 34.16
CA THR A 41 9.50 -7.35 34.13
C THR A 41 10.16 -6.97 32.79
N PHE A 42 9.45 -7.15 31.67
CA PHE A 42 9.96 -6.78 30.36
C PHE A 42 10.16 -5.25 30.23
N ILE A 43 9.21 -4.46 30.72
CA ILE A 43 9.31 -2.98 30.71
C ILE A 43 10.47 -2.53 31.61
N GLU A 44 10.53 -3.02 32.84
CA GLU A 44 11.58 -2.68 33.80
C GLU A 44 12.99 -3.00 33.26
N ALA A 45 13.16 -4.20 32.70
CA ALA A 45 14.44 -4.63 32.10
C ALA A 45 14.88 -3.77 30.90
N ASN A 46 13.97 -3.04 30.28
CA ASN A 46 14.22 -2.22 29.08
C ASN A 46 14.01 -0.71 29.31
N GLU A 47 13.79 -0.27 30.55
CA GLU A 47 13.45 1.12 30.89
C GLU A 47 14.47 2.13 30.35
N ASN A 48 15.76 1.90 30.58
CA ASN A 48 16.81 2.77 30.06
C ASN A 48 16.82 2.89 28.53
N ARG A 49 16.54 1.78 27.86
CA ARG A 49 16.41 1.76 26.41
C ARG A 49 15.19 2.56 25.95
N LEU A 50 14.07 2.39 26.61
CA LEU A 50 12.82 3.10 26.33
C LEU A 50 13.03 4.60 26.46
N HIS A 51 13.57 5.06 27.59
CA HIS A 51 13.87 6.48 27.83
C HIS A 51 14.79 7.06 26.75
N TYR A 52 15.87 6.36 26.42
CA TYR A 52 16.78 6.80 25.34
C TYR A 52 16.06 6.98 24.00
N LEU A 53 15.22 6.01 23.61
CA LEU A 53 14.50 6.03 22.34
C LEU A 53 13.47 7.16 22.28
N VAL A 54 12.74 7.37 23.36
CA VAL A 54 11.72 8.41 23.49
C VAL A 54 12.37 9.80 23.46
N ASP A 55 13.41 10.02 24.24
CA ASP A 55 14.15 11.29 24.29
C ASP A 55 14.76 11.64 22.94
N GLU A 56 15.31 10.64 22.23
CA GLU A 56 15.88 10.83 20.91
C GLU A 56 14.80 11.19 19.90
N ALA A 57 13.66 10.47 19.90
CA ALA A 57 12.55 10.73 19.02
C ALA A 57 11.91 12.11 19.30
N HIS A 58 11.72 12.49 20.55
CA HIS A 58 11.20 13.81 20.92
C HIS A 58 12.11 14.96 20.45
N ARG A 59 13.44 14.83 20.64
CA ARG A 59 14.39 15.81 20.13
C ARG A 59 14.35 15.93 18.61
N PHE A 60 14.23 14.80 17.93
CA PHE A 60 14.09 14.77 16.47
C PHE A 60 12.80 15.45 16.01
N VAL A 61 11.66 15.14 16.64
CA VAL A 61 10.36 15.76 16.32
C VAL A 61 10.43 17.26 16.48
N LYS A 62 10.91 17.76 17.63
CA LYS A 62 11.04 19.19 17.89
C LYS A 62 11.96 19.88 16.88
N HIS A 63 13.08 19.24 16.51
CA HIS A 63 13.98 19.77 15.50
C HIS A 63 13.33 19.82 14.11
N ALA A 64 12.64 18.77 13.69
CA ALA A 64 11.96 18.75 12.40
C ALA A 64 10.82 19.78 12.34
N ALA A 65 10.04 19.89 13.41
CA ALA A 65 8.91 20.79 13.54
C ALA A 65 9.33 22.27 13.58
N SER A 66 10.52 22.60 14.10
CA SER A 66 10.96 24.01 14.26
C SER A 66 11.05 24.82 12.99
N LYS A 67 10.93 24.19 11.82
CA LYS A 67 10.99 24.84 10.49
C LYS A 67 9.60 25.06 9.89
N PHE A 68 8.54 24.71 10.60
CA PHE A 68 7.17 24.77 10.13
C PHE A 68 6.28 25.42 11.18
N ASP A 69 5.26 26.12 10.72
CA ASP A 69 4.19 26.58 11.60
C ASP A 69 3.41 25.37 12.12
N GLU A 70 2.95 25.43 13.33
CA GLU A 70 2.29 24.31 14.01
C GLU A 70 1.07 23.78 13.27
N GLU A 71 0.31 24.67 12.64
CA GLU A 71 -0.85 24.34 11.80
C GLU A 71 -0.49 23.59 10.51
N HIS A 72 0.79 23.61 10.09
CA HIS A 72 1.31 22.90 8.92
C HIS A 72 1.95 21.55 9.28
N ILE A 73 1.75 21.08 10.50
CA ILE A 73 2.27 19.79 10.96
C ILE A 73 1.14 18.75 10.94
N VAL A 74 1.42 17.61 10.31
CA VAL A 74 0.44 16.53 10.10
C VAL A 74 1.03 15.19 10.50
N VAL A 75 0.21 14.31 11.05
CA VAL A 75 0.56 12.92 11.33
C VAL A 75 -0.19 12.01 10.37
N SER A 76 0.53 11.15 9.63
CA SER A 76 -0.07 10.14 8.79
C SER A 76 -0.44 8.92 9.62
N PHE A 77 -1.74 8.71 9.82
CA PHE A 77 -2.28 7.59 10.59
C PHE A 77 -2.77 6.48 9.65
N SER A 78 -2.43 5.25 9.95
CA SER A 78 -2.83 4.08 9.13
C SER A 78 -3.55 2.98 9.93
N GLY A 79 -3.76 3.19 11.22
CA GLY A 79 -4.31 2.20 12.14
C GLY A 79 -3.37 1.03 12.43
N GLY A 80 -2.11 1.10 12.00
CA GLY A 80 -1.07 0.13 12.35
C GLY A 80 -0.23 0.59 13.54
N LYS A 81 0.37 -0.35 14.28
CA LYS A 81 1.17 -0.10 15.50
C LYS A 81 2.22 1.01 15.33
N ASP A 82 2.89 1.04 14.17
CA ASP A 82 3.95 2.02 13.91
C ASP A 82 3.38 3.44 13.78
N SER A 83 2.24 3.62 13.11
CA SER A 83 1.56 4.91 13.01
C SER A 83 0.92 5.34 14.32
N THR A 84 0.45 4.40 15.13
CA THR A 84 -0.07 4.64 16.49
C THR A 84 1.01 5.21 17.39
N VAL A 85 2.17 4.55 17.46
CA VAL A 85 3.33 5.03 18.24
C VAL A 85 3.81 6.38 17.70
N THR A 86 3.85 6.57 16.38
CA THR A 86 4.23 7.86 15.81
C THR A 86 3.28 8.98 16.21
N ALA A 87 1.98 8.74 16.19
CA ALA A 87 0.99 9.72 16.60
C ALA A 87 1.20 10.16 18.06
N ASP A 88 1.35 9.21 18.96
CA ASP A 88 1.57 9.47 20.39
C ASP A 88 2.90 10.18 20.66
N VAL A 89 4.00 9.69 20.08
CA VAL A 89 5.33 10.31 20.21
C VAL A 89 5.33 11.76 19.71
N VAL A 90 4.71 12.04 18.58
CA VAL A 90 4.68 13.40 18.01
C VAL A 90 3.81 14.32 18.87
N THR A 91 2.62 13.86 19.27
CA THR A 91 1.70 14.58 20.14
C THR A 91 2.36 14.97 21.46
N LYS A 92 3.02 14.02 22.12
CA LYS A 92 3.77 14.25 23.38
C LYS A 92 4.98 15.18 23.19
N ALA A 93 5.75 14.98 22.12
CA ALA A 93 6.93 15.81 21.84
C ALA A 93 6.59 17.28 21.61
N LEU A 94 5.49 17.56 20.92
CA LEU A 94 5.03 18.92 20.62
C LEU A 94 4.08 19.46 21.68
N SER A 95 3.62 18.63 22.62
CA SER A 95 2.61 18.98 23.63
C SER A 95 1.32 19.53 23.01
N ASN A 96 0.96 19.04 21.82
CA ASN A 96 -0.20 19.46 21.06
C ASN A 96 -1.17 18.29 20.82
N PRO A 97 -2.27 18.17 21.58
CA PRO A 97 -3.28 17.13 21.38
C PRO A 97 -4.17 17.37 20.13
N GLU A 98 -4.15 18.57 19.55
CA GLU A 98 -4.96 18.95 18.39
C GLU A 98 -4.22 18.82 17.06
N LEU A 99 -3.12 18.06 17.02
CA LEU A 99 -2.38 17.79 15.78
C LEU A 99 -3.28 17.13 14.74
N THR A 100 -3.22 17.63 13.52
CA THR A 100 -3.95 17.05 12.40
C THR A 100 -3.47 15.63 12.08
N HIS A 101 -4.37 14.67 12.15
CA HIS A 101 -4.16 13.28 11.74
C HIS A 101 -4.91 12.99 10.45
N ILE A 102 -4.26 12.34 9.49
CA ILE A 102 -4.90 11.93 8.22
C ILE A 102 -4.87 10.42 8.10
N PHE A 103 -6.05 9.81 8.07
CA PHE A 103 -6.26 8.38 7.83
C PHE A 103 -6.68 8.13 6.38
N GLY A 104 -5.88 7.36 5.64
CA GLY A 104 -6.22 6.93 4.29
C GLY A 104 -7.10 5.69 4.30
N ASN A 105 -8.41 5.86 4.23
CA ASN A 105 -9.37 4.75 4.12
C ASN A 105 -9.47 4.29 2.67
N THR A 106 -8.84 3.17 2.36
CA THR A 106 -8.86 2.57 1.01
C THR A 106 -10.12 1.74 0.74
N THR A 107 -11.02 1.60 1.73
CA THR A 107 -12.16 0.66 1.74
C THR A 107 -11.78 -0.82 1.78
N LEU A 108 -10.48 -1.10 1.82
CA LEU A 108 -9.91 -2.45 1.82
C LEU A 108 -9.16 -2.78 3.12
N GLU A 109 -9.30 -1.96 4.14
CA GLU A 109 -8.74 -2.20 5.46
C GLU A 109 -9.41 -3.40 6.13
N PHE A 110 -8.66 -4.05 7.03
CA PHE A 110 -9.26 -5.01 7.95
C PHE A 110 -10.40 -4.34 8.75
N PRO A 111 -11.52 -5.06 9.02
CA PRO A 111 -12.59 -4.53 9.86
C PRO A 111 -12.09 -3.99 11.20
N TYR A 112 -11.13 -4.69 11.81
CA TYR A 112 -10.47 -4.25 13.06
C TYR A 112 -9.71 -2.94 12.92
N THR A 113 -9.15 -2.65 11.74
CA THR A 113 -8.50 -1.36 11.46
C THR A 113 -9.50 -0.23 11.40
N ILE A 114 -10.67 -0.47 10.82
CA ILE A 114 -11.75 0.52 10.79
C ILE A 114 -12.28 0.77 12.20
N GLN A 115 -12.53 -0.28 12.99
CA GLN A 115 -12.96 -0.16 14.39
C GLN A 115 -11.93 0.60 15.22
N TYR A 116 -10.65 0.30 15.05
CA TYR A 116 -9.59 1.01 15.75
C TYR A 116 -9.49 2.48 15.31
N ALA A 117 -9.60 2.77 14.00
CA ALA A 117 -9.62 4.14 13.50
C ALA A 117 -10.82 4.93 14.03
N GLN A 118 -11.97 4.28 14.26
CA GLN A 118 -13.13 4.90 14.89
C GLN A 118 -12.85 5.28 16.36
N ARG A 119 -12.30 4.34 17.17
CA ARG A 119 -11.89 4.64 18.55
C ARG A 119 -10.87 5.79 18.61
N PHE A 120 -9.90 5.76 17.70
CA PHE A 120 -8.91 6.84 17.60
C PHE A 120 -9.56 8.18 17.23
N ASN A 121 -10.50 8.17 16.29
CA ASN A 121 -11.25 9.37 15.89
C ASN A 121 -12.09 9.94 17.04
N GLU A 122 -12.75 9.10 17.83
CA GLU A 122 -13.53 9.53 19.02
C GLU A 122 -12.66 10.28 20.03
N ALA A 123 -11.39 9.90 20.16
CA ALA A 123 -10.43 10.59 21.02
C ALA A 123 -9.81 11.86 20.38
N HIS A 124 -9.94 12.04 19.05
CA HIS A 124 -9.30 13.11 18.27
C HIS A 124 -10.28 13.80 17.30
N GLU A 125 -11.53 13.91 17.65
CA GLU A 125 -12.67 14.22 16.76
C GLU A 125 -12.47 15.48 15.91
N GLN A 126 -11.83 16.51 16.44
CA GLN A 126 -11.64 17.79 15.74
C GLN A 126 -10.43 17.80 14.79
N CYS A 127 -9.49 16.88 14.95
CA CYS A 127 -8.21 16.86 14.23
C CYS A 127 -7.96 15.58 13.44
N PHE A 128 -8.96 14.70 13.30
CA PHE A 128 -8.86 13.46 12.55
C PHE A 128 -9.62 13.55 11.21
N TRP A 129 -8.87 13.41 10.11
CA TRP A 129 -9.41 13.49 8.76
C TRP A 129 -9.36 12.14 8.05
N ILE A 130 -10.50 11.72 7.48
CA ILE A 130 -10.61 10.48 6.75
C ILE A 130 -10.56 10.76 5.25
N ALA A 131 -9.47 10.35 4.60
CA ALA A 131 -9.27 10.45 3.16
C ALA A 131 -9.77 9.16 2.48
N LYS A 132 -10.84 9.25 1.70
CA LYS A 132 -11.49 8.13 1.03
C LYS A 132 -11.78 8.48 -0.44
N ASN A 133 -11.66 7.50 -1.35
CA ASN A 133 -12.21 7.60 -2.69
C ASN A 133 -13.70 7.22 -2.64
N ASN A 134 -14.58 8.18 -2.97
CA ASN A 134 -16.03 7.97 -3.00
C ASN A 134 -16.57 7.86 -4.43
N GLU A 135 -15.72 7.99 -5.44
CA GLU A 135 -16.11 8.05 -6.85
C GLU A 135 -16.06 6.69 -7.54
N GLN A 136 -15.18 5.79 -7.05
CA GLN A 136 -14.90 4.51 -7.69
C GLN A 136 -14.91 3.37 -6.67
N ASP A 137 -15.50 2.25 -7.07
CA ASP A 137 -15.39 0.99 -6.33
C ASP A 137 -14.13 0.22 -6.74
N PHE A 138 -13.55 -0.49 -5.77
CA PHE A 138 -12.32 -1.26 -6.00
C PHE A 138 -12.52 -2.39 -7.01
N TYR A 139 -13.64 -3.09 -6.94
CA TYR A 139 -13.91 -4.21 -7.83
C TYR A 139 -14.19 -3.71 -9.26
N ASP A 140 -14.89 -2.59 -9.41
CA ASP A 140 -15.12 -1.97 -10.72
C ASP A 140 -13.79 -1.64 -11.42
N VAL A 141 -12.86 -1.04 -10.68
CA VAL A 141 -11.53 -0.76 -11.22
C VAL A 141 -10.74 -2.05 -11.51
N CYS A 142 -10.94 -3.11 -10.69
CA CYS A 142 -10.35 -4.41 -10.98
C CYS A 142 -10.90 -5.03 -12.27
N GLU A 143 -12.18 -4.83 -12.59
CA GLU A 143 -12.79 -5.29 -13.86
C GLU A 143 -12.17 -4.56 -15.07
N ASP A 144 -11.93 -3.27 -14.94
CA ASP A 144 -11.39 -2.43 -16.01
C ASP A 144 -9.90 -2.70 -16.28
N ILE A 145 -9.07 -2.75 -15.26
CA ILE A 145 -7.59 -2.84 -15.40
C ILE A 145 -6.97 -4.11 -14.80
N GLY A 146 -7.78 -4.97 -14.24
CA GLY A 146 -7.37 -6.21 -13.57
C GLY A 146 -6.87 -5.99 -12.14
N PRO A 147 -6.79 -7.08 -11.34
CA PRO A 147 -6.42 -7.01 -9.93
C PRO A 147 -5.01 -6.42 -9.75
N PRO A 148 -4.77 -5.69 -8.64
CA PRO A 148 -3.45 -5.16 -8.36
C PRO A 148 -2.44 -6.29 -8.16
N ALA A 149 -1.18 -6.02 -8.50
CA ALA A 149 -0.07 -6.93 -8.31
C ALA A 149 1.09 -6.23 -7.61
N ARG A 150 2.13 -6.98 -7.19
CA ARG A 150 3.26 -6.43 -6.43
C ARG A 150 3.92 -5.23 -7.12
N MET A 151 4.01 -5.27 -8.45
CA MET A 151 4.61 -4.18 -9.24
C MET A 151 3.59 -3.21 -9.82
N MET A 152 2.29 -3.56 -9.82
CA MET A 152 1.19 -2.71 -10.28
C MET A 152 0.21 -2.44 -9.15
N ARG A 153 0.59 -1.54 -8.26
CA ARG A 153 -0.21 -1.15 -7.10
C ARG A 153 -1.02 0.11 -7.38
N TRP A 154 -1.76 0.09 -8.48
CA TRP A 154 -2.65 1.19 -8.84
C TRP A 154 -3.64 1.54 -7.72
N CYS A 155 -4.07 0.53 -6.95
CA CYS A 155 -4.94 0.72 -5.79
C CYS A 155 -4.34 1.68 -4.75
N CYS A 156 -3.02 1.69 -4.53
CA CYS A 156 -2.38 2.64 -3.63
C CYS A 156 -2.49 4.09 -4.14
N SER A 157 -2.44 4.32 -5.45
CA SER A 157 -2.58 5.65 -6.03
C SER A 157 -4.02 6.13 -5.95
N MET A 158 -4.98 5.29 -6.37
CA MET A 158 -6.39 5.67 -6.48
C MET A 158 -7.13 5.72 -5.15
N PHE A 159 -6.83 4.79 -4.24
CA PHE A 159 -7.58 4.64 -2.98
C PHE A 159 -6.82 5.11 -1.74
N LYS A 160 -5.53 5.47 -1.85
CA LYS A 160 -4.75 5.97 -0.72
C LYS A 160 -4.11 7.32 -1.01
N THR A 161 -3.14 7.36 -1.93
CA THR A 161 -2.35 8.59 -2.17
C THR A 161 -3.21 9.71 -2.76
N GLY A 162 -4.06 9.41 -3.76
CA GLY A 162 -4.95 10.41 -4.38
C GLY A 162 -5.90 11.06 -3.36
N PRO A 163 -6.72 10.29 -2.60
CA PRO A 163 -7.57 10.85 -1.57
C PRO A 163 -6.83 11.66 -0.51
N ILE A 164 -5.66 11.19 -0.03
CA ILE A 164 -4.83 11.94 0.93
C ILE A 164 -4.38 13.26 0.31
N THR A 165 -3.93 13.26 -0.94
CA THR A 165 -3.55 14.49 -1.66
C THR A 165 -4.70 15.48 -1.73
N ARG A 166 -5.92 15.01 -2.03
CA ARG A 166 -7.12 15.89 -2.04
C ARG A 166 -7.40 16.54 -0.68
N ILE A 167 -7.27 15.78 0.41
CA ILE A 167 -7.43 16.34 1.77
C ILE A 167 -6.34 17.37 2.06
N ILE A 168 -5.07 17.06 1.76
CA ILE A 168 -3.96 17.99 1.96
C ILE A 168 -4.17 19.28 1.16
N ASN A 169 -4.51 19.18 -0.12
CA ASN A 169 -4.79 20.34 -0.96
C ASN A 169 -5.98 21.16 -0.43
N LYS A 170 -7.01 20.51 0.10
CA LYS A 170 -8.16 21.18 0.69
C LYS A 170 -7.79 21.95 1.96
N LEU A 171 -6.96 21.38 2.83
CA LEU A 171 -6.60 21.97 4.11
C LEU A 171 -5.49 23.01 3.97
N TYR A 172 -4.48 22.74 3.14
CA TYR A 172 -3.23 23.51 3.11
C TYR A 172 -2.98 24.23 1.78
N ARG A 173 -3.83 24.02 0.76
CA ARG A 173 -3.67 24.61 -0.59
C ARG A 173 -2.26 24.35 -1.12
N ASP A 174 -1.50 25.43 -1.42
CA ASP A 174 -0.15 25.36 -1.94
C ASP A 174 0.92 25.44 -0.84
N SER A 175 0.54 25.44 0.42
CA SER A 175 1.48 25.51 1.54
C SER A 175 2.25 24.19 1.71
N ARG A 176 3.54 24.32 2.02
CA ARG A 176 4.36 23.16 2.35
C ARG A 176 4.08 22.71 3.77
N ILE A 177 3.89 21.41 3.96
CA ILE A 177 3.58 20.80 5.25
C ILE A 177 4.67 19.81 5.68
N LEU A 178 4.83 19.66 6.98
CA LEU A 178 5.60 18.57 7.58
C LEU A 178 4.66 17.42 7.91
N THR A 179 4.91 16.24 7.36
CA THR A 179 4.14 15.05 7.69
C THR A 179 5.00 14.02 8.39
N PHE A 180 4.58 13.63 9.58
CA PHE A 180 5.21 12.54 10.32
C PHE A 180 4.62 11.19 9.93
N TYR A 181 5.51 10.24 9.58
CA TYR A 181 5.17 8.88 9.18
C TYR A 181 5.79 7.84 10.11
N GLY A 182 5.02 6.79 10.42
CA GLY A 182 5.51 5.62 11.13
C GLY A 182 6.33 4.70 10.22
N ILE A 183 7.45 5.20 9.68
CA ILE A 183 8.35 4.43 8.82
C ILE A 183 9.57 4.00 9.64
N ARG A 184 9.91 2.70 9.58
CA ARG A 184 11.12 2.15 10.20
C ARG A 184 12.06 1.55 9.18
N LYS A 185 13.36 1.82 9.33
CA LYS A 185 14.42 1.29 8.47
C LYS A 185 14.42 -0.24 8.42
N SER A 186 14.08 -0.87 9.53
CA SER A 186 14.10 -2.34 9.70
C SER A 186 12.93 -3.08 9.06
N GLU A 187 11.89 -2.39 8.58
CA GLU A 187 10.68 -3.05 8.05
C GLU A 187 10.89 -3.77 6.70
N SER A 188 11.79 -3.27 5.86
CA SER A 188 12.07 -3.88 4.57
C SER A 188 13.36 -3.33 3.94
N VAL A 189 13.94 -4.12 3.03
CA VAL A 189 15.09 -3.68 2.23
C VAL A 189 14.82 -2.39 1.44
N SER A 190 13.59 -2.17 0.99
CA SER A 190 13.22 -0.91 0.32
C SER A 190 13.26 0.26 1.29
N ARG A 191 12.71 0.11 2.50
CA ARG A 191 12.68 1.17 3.52
C ARG A 191 14.04 1.46 4.14
N SER A 192 14.96 0.49 4.12
CA SER A 192 16.33 0.71 4.60
C SER A 192 17.12 1.74 3.79
N LYS A 193 16.64 2.05 2.57
CA LYS A 193 17.24 3.03 1.65
C LYS A 193 16.66 4.45 1.81
N TYR A 194 15.63 4.62 2.64
CA TYR A 194 15.01 5.92 2.87
C TYR A 194 15.87 6.75 3.82
N ASN A 195 15.71 8.06 3.72
CA ASN A 195 16.24 8.98 4.71
C ASN A 195 15.21 9.18 5.84
N ARG A 196 15.68 9.58 7.01
CA ARG A 196 14.81 9.89 8.13
C ARG A 196 13.95 11.13 7.89
N ILE A 197 14.47 12.08 7.12
CA ILE A 197 13.75 13.23 6.56
C ILE A 197 13.91 13.16 5.04
N GLU A 198 12.79 13.30 4.34
CA GLU A 198 12.75 13.37 2.88
C GLU A 198 11.95 14.60 2.47
N ASP A 199 12.56 15.49 1.72
CA ASP A 199 11.97 16.73 1.22
C ASP A 199 12.18 16.92 -0.29
N ASP A 200 12.82 15.95 -0.93
CA ASP A 200 13.05 15.93 -2.37
C ASP A 200 11.79 15.52 -3.12
N ALA A 201 11.39 16.31 -4.13
CA ALA A 201 10.22 16.05 -4.97
C ALA A 201 10.28 14.70 -5.71
N GLU A 202 11.47 14.11 -5.91
CA GLU A 202 11.60 12.77 -6.49
C GLU A 202 11.35 11.63 -5.51
N SER A 203 11.59 11.85 -4.22
CA SER A 203 11.46 10.85 -3.15
C SER A 203 10.07 10.85 -2.50
N VAL A 204 9.40 11.99 -2.48
CA VAL A 204 8.11 12.19 -1.81
C VAL A 204 6.95 12.01 -2.78
N LYS A 205 5.97 11.20 -2.40
CA LYS A 205 4.80 10.92 -3.25
C LYS A 205 3.85 12.09 -3.42
N ILE A 206 3.79 12.98 -2.45
CA ILE A 206 2.98 14.20 -2.45
C ILE A 206 3.95 15.36 -2.34
N GLN A 207 4.06 16.15 -3.39
CA GLN A 207 5.10 17.17 -3.56
C GLN A 207 5.10 18.28 -2.49
N GLN A 208 3.97 18.55 -1.87
CA GLN A 208 3.84 19.56 -0.81
C GLN A 208 4.38 19.11 0.56
N GLN A 209 4.77 17.83 0.69
CA GLN A 209 5.20 17.26 1.96
C GLN A 209 6.71 17.25 2.11
N THR A 210 7.16 17.68 3.29
CA THR A 210 8.39 17.17 3.89
C THR A 210 8.02 15.99 4.76
N VAL A 211 8.63 14.84 4.55
CA VAL A 211 8.35 13.61 5.30
C VAL A 211 9.39 13.44 6.39
N ALA A 212 8.96 13.22 7.62
CA ALA A 212 9.83 12.93 8.75
C ALA A 212 9.38 11.65 9.47
N SER A 213 10.33 10.83 9.89
CA SER A 213 10.08 9.52 10.51
C SER A 213 10.72 9.44 11.91
N PRO A 214 9.99 9.79 12.99
CA PRO A 214 10.53 9.84 14.35
C PRO A 214 11.12 8.50 14.80
N ILE A 215 10.39 7.42 14.53
CA ILE A 215 10.71 6.06 14.95
C ILE A 215 11.58 5.30 13.92
N PHE A 216 12.28 5.99 13.02
CA PHE A 216 13.00 5.41 11.88
C PHE A 216 13.99 4.31 12.28
N PHE A 217 14.69 4.47 13.41
CA PHE A 217 15.69 3.53 13.89
C PHE A 217 15.16 2.50 14.89
N TRP A 218 13.86 2.59 15.25
CA TRP A 218 13.25 1.65 16.18
C TRP A 218 13.08 0.27 15.56
N LYS A 219 13.27 -0.76 16.40
CA LYS A 219 13.00 -2.15 16.04
C LYS A 219 11.54 -2.49 16.35
N ASP A 220 11.08 -3.65 15.87
CA ASP A 220 9.72 -4.11 16.14
C ASP A 220 9.44 -4.28 17.63
N LEU A 221 10.46 -4.77 18.36
CA LEU A 221 10.39 -4.91 19.81
C LEU A 221 10.24 -3.55 20.52
N ASP A 222 10.90 -2.50 20.03
CA ASP A 222 10.83 -1.15 20.63
C ASP A 222 9.42 -0.55 20.48
N ILE A 223 8.72 -0.86 19.38
CA ILE A 223 7.33 -0.45 19.16
C ILE A 223 6.42 -1.09 20.20
N TRP A 224 6.57 -2.40 20.43
CA TRP A 224 5.78 -3.10 21.45
C TRP A 224 6.14 -2.70 22.87
N LEU A 225 7.40 -2.48 23.16
CA LEU A 225 7.87 -1.95 24.45
C LEU A 225 7.18 -0.61 24.76
N TYR A 226 7.16 0.31 23.79
CA TYR A 226 6.51 1.60 23.92
C TYR A 226 4.99 1.47 24.12
N ILE A 227 4.30 0.66 23.28
CA ILE A 227 2.86 0.44 23.39
C ILE A 227 2.48 -0.10 24.78
N LEU A 228 3.26 -1.06 25.29
CA LEU A 228 2.97 -1.69 26.57
C LEU A 228 3.31 -0.78 27.76
N ALA A 229 4.40 -0.02 27.67
CA ALA A 229 4.83 0.89 28.74
C ALA A 229 3.93 2.12 28.88
N GLU A 230 3.44 2.64 27.75
CA GLU A 230 2.56 3.83 27.70
C GLU A 230 1.06 3.46 27.72
N GLU A 231 0.75 2.16 27.81
CA GLU A 231 -0.63 1.61 27.84
C GLU A 231 -1.50 2.09 26.66
N ILE A 232 -0.90 2.23 25.48
CA ILE A 232 -1.60 2.78 24.32
C ILE A 232 -2.54 1.74 23.71
N ASP A 233 -3.78 2.15 23.40
CA ASP A 233 -4.70 1.32 22.62
C ASP A 233 -4.12 1.05 21.21
N PHE A 234 -4.33 -0.15 20.72
CA PHE A 234 -3.82 -0.58 19.42
C PHE A 234 -4.81 -1.49 18.70
N ASN A 235 -4.59 -1.66 17.41
CA ASN A 235 -5.45 -2.42 16.52
C ASN A 235 -5.55 -3.89 16.93
N ASP A 236 -6.77 -4.37 17.14
CA ASP A 236 -7.06 -5.73 17.60
C ASP A 236 -6.61 -6.83 16.63
N ALA A 237 -6.37 -6.52 15.36
CA ALA A 237 -5.82 -7.48 14.41
C ALA A 237 -4.47 -8.05 14.86
N TYR A 238 -3.68 -7.31 15.63
CA TYR A 238 -2.43 -7.82 16.19
C TYR A 238 -2.66 -8.92 17.24
N ARG A 239 -3.75 -8.82 18.03
CA ARG A 239 -4.16 -9.86 18.98
C ARG A 239 -4.57 -11.15 18.27
N LEU A 240 -5.01 -11.06 17.03
CA LEU A 240 -5.36 -12.22 16.19
C LEU A 240 -4.15 -12.84 15.48
N GLY A 241 -2.95 -12.34 15.73
CA GLY A 241 -1.70 -12.87 15.18
C GLY A 241 -1.24 -12.28 13.87
N TYR A 242 -1.82 -11.16 13.41
CA TYR A 242 -1.27 -10.43 12.27
C TYR A 242 0.01 -9.70 12.66
N ASP A 243 1.05 -9.85 11.87
CA ASP A 243 2.33 -9.14 12.07
C ASP A 243 2.25 -7.69 11.55
N ARG A 244 1.35 -7.47 10.59
CA ARG A 244 1.15 -6.20 9.92
C ARG A 244 -0.30 -6.05 9.51
N VAL A 245 -0.83 -4.84 9.68
CA VAL A 245 -2.16 -4.46 9.21
C VAL A 245 -2.06 -3.57 7.96
N GLY A 246 -3.09 -3.61 7.13
CA GLY A 246 -3.20 -2.88 5.88
C GLY A 246 -4.41 -3.37 5.08
N CYS A 247 -4.36 -3.28 3.74
CA CYS A 247 -5.44 -3.82 2.91
C CYS A 247 -5.46 -5.36 3.00
N TRP A 248 -6.61 -5.95 3.32
CA TRP A 248 -6.74 -7.41 3.49
C TRP A 248 -6.45 -8.21 2.21
N CYS A 249 -6.74 -7.65 1.02
CA CYS A 249 -6.49 -8.26 -0.29
C CYS A 249 -5.14 -7.88 -0.92
N CYS A 250 -4.23 -7.23 -0.17
CA CYS A 250 -2.97 -6.70 -0.71
C CYS A 250 -2.10 -7.82 -1.32
N PRO A 251 -1.57 -7.64 -2.55
CA PRO A 251 -0.65 -8.62 -3.13
C PRO A 251 0.67 -8.77 -2.36
N ASN A 252 1.00 -7.82 -1.48
CA ASN A 252 2.18 -7.89 -0.62
C ASN A 252 1.94 -8.65 0.68
N ASN A 253 0.72 -9.06 0.98
CA ASN A 253 0.44 -9.88 2.15
C ASN A 253 1.16 -11.23 2.04
N ASN A 254 1.77 -11.65 3.16
CA ASN A 254 2.40 -12.96 3.26
C ASN A 254 1.36 -14.09 3.37
N GLN A 255 1.80 -15.34 3.29
CA GLN A 255 0.91 -16.50 3.37
C GLN A 255 0.19 -16.59 4.72
N ARG A 256 0.85 -16.21 5.83
CA ARG A 256 0.24 -16.19 7.17
C ARG A 256 -0.92 -15.21 7.24
N ALA A 257 -0.72 -13.97 6.76
CA ALA A 257 -1.79 -12.98 6.73
C ALA A 257 -2.97 -13.42 5.88
N GLN A 258 -2.73 -14.08 4.74
CA GLN A 258 -3.80 -14.64 3.91
C GLN A 258 -4.54 -15.80 4.61
N PHE A 259 -3.81 -16.66 5.31
CA PHE A 259 -4.40 -17.74 6.11
C PHE A 259 -5.31 -17.17 7.20
N LEU A 260 -4.84 -16.20 7.98
CA LEU A 260 -5.62 -15.52 9.01
C LEU A 260 -6.85 -14.81 8.41
N SER A 261 -6.71 -14.19 7.24
CA SER A 261 -7.86 -13.56 6.57
C SER A 261 -8.95 -14.54 6.15
N ARG A 262 -8.59 -15.78 5.81
CA ARG A 262 -9.59 -16.85 5.53
C ARG A 262 -10.36 -17.26 6.79
N ILE A 263 -9.74 -17.14 7.97
CA ILE A 263 -10.38 -17.47 9.25
C ILE A 263 -11.26 -16.31 9.72
N TYR A 264 -10.71 -15.10 9.76
CA TYR A 264 -11.37 -13.95 10.39
C TYR A 264 -12.22 -13.11 9.44
N MET A 265 -12.06 -13.29 8.11
CA MET A 265 -12.81 -12.61 7.06
C MET A 265 -13.17 -13.59 5.92
N PRO A 266 -13.92 -14.67 6.23
CA PRO A 266 -14.16 -15.76 5.27
C PRO A 266 -14.93 -15.28 4.03
N GLU A 267 -15.92 -14.42 4.19
CA GLU A 267 -16.75 -13.93 3.10
C GLU A 267 -15.97 -13.05 2.13
N GLN A 268 -15.22 -12.08 2.66
CA GLN A 268 -14.39 -11.19 1.85
C GLN A 268 -13.28 -11.97 1.14
N SER A 269 -12.65 -12.91 1.86
CA SER A 269 -11.59 -13.76 1.30
C SER A 269 -12.12 -14.67 0.19
N LYS A 270 -13.34 -15.20 0.35
CA LYS A 270 -14.01 -16.01 -0.68
C LYS A 270 -14.35 -15.15 -1.90
N LYS A 271 -15.02 -14.01 -1.69
CA LYS A 271 -15.37 -13.07 -2.78
C LYS A 271 -14.14 -12.68 -3.59
N TRP A 272 -13.03 -12.37 -2.92
CA TRP A 272 -11.78 -12.02 -3.60
C TRP A 272 -11.17 -13.19 -4.37
N ARG A 273 -11.17 -14.39 -3.79
CA ARG A 273 -10.69 -15.60 -4.47
C ARG A 273 -11.51 -15.89 -5.72
N ASP A 274 -12.83 -15.84 -5.64
CA ASP A 274 -13.73 -16.09 -6.76
C ASP A 274 -13.52 -15.06 -7.88
N PHE A 275 -13.36 -13.78 -7.52
CA PHE A 275 -13.00 -12.73 -8.48
C PHE A 275 -11.66 -13.01 -9.17
N LEU A 276 -10.63 -13.40 -8.43
CA LEU A 276 -9.31 -13.71 -9.01
C LEU A 276 -9.35 -14.93 -9.95
N ILE A 277 -10.17 -15.93 -9.66
CA ILE A 277 -10.37 -17.11 -10.52
C ILE A 277 -11.03 -16.67 -11.83
N SER A 278 -12.13 -15.94 -11.75
CA SER A 278 -12.82 -15.40 -12.93
C SER A 278 -11.90 -14.54 -13.80
N PHE A 279 -11.09 -13.70 -13.16
CA PHE A 279 -10.08 -12.93 -13.88
C PHE A 279 -9.02 -13.82 -14.55
N ALA A 280 -8.54 -14.86 -13.86
CA ALA A 280 -7.57 -15.80 -14.41
C ALA A 280 -8.13 -16.57 -15.63
N GLU A 281 -9.41 -16.94 -15.59
CA GLU A 281 -10.13 -17.51 -16.73
C GLU A 281 -10.19 -16.53 -17.90
N LYS A 282 -10.60 -15.27 -17.62
CA LYS A 282 -10.70 -14.19 -18.63
C LYS A 282 -9.36 -13.96 -19.36
N ILE A 283 -8.23 -14.09 -18.66
CA ILE A 283 -6.89 -13.92 -19.26
C ILE A 283 -6.28 -15.25 -19.76
N GLY A 284 -7.05 -16.34 -19.81
CA GLY A 284 -6.67 -17.62 -20.42
C GLY A 284 -5.64 -18.42 -19.63
N LYS A 285 -5.64 -18.36 -18.29
CA LYS A 285 -4.76 -19.23 -17.49
C LYS A 285 -5.25 -20.67 -17.54
N PRO A 286 -4.36 -21.67 -17.78
CA PRO A 286 -4.77 -23.06 -17.95
C PRO A 286 -5.40 -23.68 -16.67
N ASP A 287 -4.92 -23.27 -15.49
CA ASP A 287 -5.40 -23.77 -14.19
C ASP A 287 -5.71 -22.57 -13.28
N PRO A 288 -6.87 -21.88 -13.46
CA PRO A 288 -7.19 -20.64 -12.76
C PRO A 288 -7.14 -20.76 -11.23
N GLU A 289 -7.67 -21.84 -10.67
CA GLU A 289 -7.64 -22.08 -9.22
C GLU A 289 -6.22 -22.26 -8.69
N VAL A 290 -5.42 -23.08 -9.35
CA VAL A 290 -4.00 -23.31 -8.97
C VAL A 290 -3.21 -22.00 -9.10
N TYR A 291 -3.45 -21.21 -10.15
CA TYR A 291 -2.84 -19.91 -10.35
C TYR A 291 -3.14 -18.96 -9.17
N VAL A 292 -4.38 -18.93 -8.70
CA VAL A 292 -4.80 -18.09 -7.58
C VAL A 292 -4.28 -18.61 -6.24
N ASP A 293 -4.46 -19.90 -5.95
CA ASP A 293 -4.12 -20.50 -4.66
C ASP A 293 -2.60 -20.56 -4.40
N THR A 294 -1.81 -20.69 -5.45
CA THR A 294 -0.33 -20.59 -5.35
C THR A 294 0.17 -19.15 -5.26
N GLY A 295 -0.74 -18.16 -5.38
CA GLY A 295 -0.40 -16.74 -5.29
C GLY A 295 0.32 -16.17 -6.52
N LYS A 296 0.29 -16.85 -7.66
CA LYS A 296 0.92 -16.40 -8.90
C LYS A 296 0.33 -15.09 -9.41
N TRP A 297 -0.96 -14.84 -9.17
CA TRP A 297 -1.62 -13.58 -9.49
C TRP A 297 -0.92 -12.33 -8.92
N LYS A 298 -0.22 -12.46 -7.78
CA LYS A 298 0.52 -11.37 -7.15
C LYS A 298 1.69 -10.86 -7.97
N ALA A 299 2.21 -11.72 -8.88
CA ALA A 299 3.36 -11.44 -9.72
C ALA A 299 3.00 -11.27 -11.20
N ARG A 300 1.71 -11.12 -11.51
CA ARG A 300 1.19 -11.12 -12.90
C ARG A 300 1.88 -10.15 -13.86
N GLN A 301 2.70 -9.25 -13.36
CA GLN A 301 3.42 -8.27 -14.16
C GLN A 301 4.91 -8.51 -14.26
N GLY A 302 5.38 -9.69 -14.08
CA GLY A 302 6.77 -9.90 -14.29
C GLY A 302 7.43 -11.01 -13.50
N GLY A 303 6.70 -11.99 -12.99
CA GLY A 303 7.26 -13.23 -12.48
C GLY A 303 8.61 -13.08 -11.78
N ASN A 304 9.59 -13.82 -12.24
CA ASN A 304 10.99 -13.74 -11.77
C ASN A 304 11.70 -12.42 -12.17
N GLY A 305 11.09 -11.62 -13.05
CA GLY A 305 11.56 -10.28 -13.43
C GLY A 305 11.26 -9.18 -12.41
N LEU A 306 10.57 -9.49 -11.30
CA LEU A 306 10.23 -8.52 -10.25
C LEU A 306 11.47 -7.79 -9.69
N ALA A 307 12.57 -8.49 -9.53
CA ALA A 307 13.82 -7.88 -9.06
C ALA A 307 14.39 -6.87 -10.06
N SER A 308 14.34 -7.19 -11.36
CA SER A 308 14.82 -6.29 -12.43
C SER A 308 13.83 -5.21 -12.80
N ALA A 309 12.51 -5.43 -12.64
CA ALA A 309 11.50 -4.41 -12.90
C ALA A 309 11.52 -3.28 -11.86
N GLY A 310 12.03 -3.53 -10.65
CA GLY A 310 12.25 -2.52 -9.63
C GLY A 310 13.20 -1.42 -10.07
N ASP A 311 14.17 -1.75 -10.92
CA ASP A 311 15.20 -0.83 -11.41
C ASP A 311 14.80 -0.08 -12.69
N VAL A 312 13.69 -0.46 -13.33
CA VAL A 312 13.20 0.21 -14.54
C VAL A 312 12.43 1.47 -14.16
N LYS A 313 13.12 2.60 -14.24
CA LYS A 313 12.50 3.93 -14.07
C LYS A 313 11.67 4.27 -15.32
N ILE A 314 10.45 4.78 -15.09
CA ILE A 314 9.66 5.39 -16.15
C ILE A 314 10.29 6.75 -16.45
N ARG A 315 10.68 6.97 -17.70
CA ARG A 315 11.19 8.27 -18.17
C ARG A 315 10.17 8.84 -19.14
N PHE A 316 9.72 10.04 -18.87
CA PHE A 316 8.80 10.77 -19.74
C PHE A 316 9.11 12.27 -19.73
N THR A 317 8.62 12.96 -20.74
CA THR A 317 8.55 14.43 -20.82
C THR A 317 7.12 14.83 -21.14
N ASN A 318 6.69 15.98 -20.62
CA ASN A 318 5.39 16.53 -21.01
C ASN A 318 5.45 16.98 -22.48
N CYS A 319 4.40 16.73 -23.23
CA CYS A 319 4.27 17.25 -24.58
C CYS A 319 3.98 18.76 -24.51
N THR A 320 4.74 19.56 -25.24
CA THR A 320 4.58 21.02 -25.24
C THR A 320 3.51 21.50 -26.21
N THR A 321 3.06 20.64 -27.13
CA THR A 321 2.12 20.98 -28.20
C THR A 321 0.71 20.45 -27.95
N GLU A 322 0.57 19.49 -27.03
CA GLU A 322 -0.73 18.86 -26.73
C GLU A 322 -0.93 18.74 -25.22
N GLU A 323 -2.05 19.28 -24.76
CA GLU A 323 -2.43 19.19 -23.35
C GLU A 323 -2.76 17.74 -22.95
N HIS A 324 -2.44 17.37 -21.73
CA HIS A 324 -2.61 16.01 -21.17
C HIS A 324 -1.86 14.92 -21.94
N ALA A 325 -0.86 15.26 -22.74
CA ALA A 325 -0.02 14.32 -23.47
C ALA A 325 1.39 14.21 -22.83
N LYS A 326 1.88 12.98 -22.72
CA LYS A 326 3.25 12.67 -22.30
C LYS A 326 3.97 11.81 -23.32
N ILE A 327 5.27 12.06 -23.48
CA ILE A 327 6.14 11.26 -24.33
C ILE A 327 6.94 10.35 -23.43
N TYR A 328 6.68 9.06 -23.51
CA TYR A 328 7.34 8.04 -22.71
C TYR A 328 8.50 7.40 -23.48
N ARG A 329 9.66 7.26 -22.83
CA ARG A 329 10.79 6.54 -23.38
C ARG A 329 10.54 5.04 -23.30
N LEU A 330 10.76 4.34 -24.40
CA LEU A 330 10.73 2.88 -24.49
C LEU A 330 12.16 2.33 -24.55
N VAL A 331 12.33 1.08 -24.11
CA VAL A 331 13.61 0.34 -24.21
C VAL A 331 13.69 -0.50 -25.47
N ARG A 332 12.61 -0.61 -26.21
CA ARG A 332 12.47 -1.34 -27.47
C ARG A 332 11.41 -0.68 -28.37
N PRO A 333 11.37 -1.00 -29.67
CA PRO A 333 10.41 -0.40 -30.60
C PRO A 333 8.96 -0.53 -30.14
N PHE A 334 8.15 0.44 -30.53
CA PHE A 334 6.69 0.37 -30.42
C PHE A 334 6.19 -0.82 -31.23
N ASP A 335 5.36 -1.67 -30.64
CA ASP A 335 4.78 -2.86 -31.27
C ASP A 335 3.35 -3.14 -30.72
N ASP A 336 2.68 -4.14 -31.33
CA ASP A 336 1.33 -4.55 -30.94
C ASP A 336 1.27 -5.07 -29.49
N GLU A 337 2.39 -5.55 -28.95
CA GLU A 337 2.45 -5.97 -27.54
C GLU A 337 2.25 -4.77 -26.61
N LEU A 338 2.88 -3.61 -26.90
CA LEU A 338 2.63 -2.40 -26.15
C LEU A 338 1.16 -1.99 -26.23
N VAL A 339 0.60 -1.99 -27.43
CA VAL A 339 -0.82 -1.67 -27.67
C VAL A 339 -1.74 -2.60 -26.88
N GLY A 340 -1.47 -3.89 -26.91
CA GLY A 340 -2.20 -4.91 -26.15
C GLY A 340 -2.17 -4.70 -24.63
N MET A 341 -1.15 -4.05 -24.09
CA MET A 341 -1.09 -3.73 -22.66
C MET A 341 -2.12 -2.69 -22.22
N PHE A 342 -2.78 -2.01 -23.13
CA PHE A 342 -3.82 -1.03 -22.86
C PHE A 342 -5.25 -1.59 -22.94
N THR A 343 -5.42 -2.85 -23.30
CA THR A 343 -6.75 -3.51 -23.30
C THR A 343 -7.44 -3.50 -21.92
N PRO A 344 -6.74 -3.50 -20.78
CA PRO A 344 -7.40 -3.33 -19.49
C PRO A 344 -8.07 -1.97 -19.28
N PHE A 345 -7.71 -0.94 -20.05
CA PHE A 345 -8.31 0.39 -19.93
C PHE A 345 -9.62 0.49 -20.75
N GLY A 346 -9.76 -0.32 -21.79
CA GLY A 346 -10.91 -0.27 -22.65
C GLY A 346 -10.68 -0.99 -23.98
N ARG A 347 -11.60 -0.80 -24.92
CA ARG A 347 -11.49 -1.38 -26.26
C ARG A 347 -10.39 -0.66 -27.07
N VAL A 348 -9.38 -1.40 -27.44
CA VAL A 348 -8.34 -0.91 -28.35
C VAL A 348 -8.87 -0.86 -29.77
N ALA A 349 -8.79 0.30 -30.39
CA ALA A 349 -9.42 0.60 -31.71
C ALA A 349 -8.40 1.30 -32.65
N PRO A 350 -7.46 0.54 -33.25
CA PRO A 350 -6.50 1.09 -34.20
C PRO A 350 -7.19 1.62 -35.48
N GLU A 351 -8.34 1.09 -35.81
CA GLU A 351 -9.13 1.50 -36.98
C GLU A 351 -9.73 2.91 -36.91
N LEU A 352 -9.84 3.47 -35.67
CA LEU A 352 -10.39 4.80 -35.42
C LEU A 352 -9.32 5.88 -35.30
N GLY A 353 -8.04 5.51 -35.13
CA GLY A 353 -6.94 6.43 -35.03
C GLY A 353 -6.51 7.04 -36.38
N GLN A 354 -5.71 8.09 -36.32
CA GLN A 354 -5.14 8.73 -37.53
C GLN A 354 -4.07 7.84 -38.15
N LYS A 355 -4.35 7.29 -39.32
CA LYS A 355 -3.47 6.35 -40.03
C LYS A 355 -2.10 6.90 -40.35
N LEU A 356 -1.98 8.18 -40.67
CA LEU A 356 -0.69 8.83 -40.97
C LEU A 356 0.24 8.90 -39.75
N LEU A 357 -0.31 8.86 -38.56
CA LEU A 357 0.43 8.90 -37.29
C LEU A 357 0.57 7.52 -36.65
N ASN A 358 0.06 6.47 -37.26
CA ASN A 358 -0.09 5.16 -36.65
C ASN A 358 -0.75 5.24 -35.26
N GLU A 359 -1.74 6.11 -35.14
CA GLU A 359 -2.43 6.35 -33.88
C GLU A 359 -3.36 5.18 -33.56
N VAL A 360 -3.38 4.79 -32.30
CA VAL A 360 -4.32 3.81 -31.75
C VAL A 360 -5.14 4.50 -30.67
N LEU A 361 -6.46 4.42 -30.77
CA LEU A 361 -7.36 4.90 -29.73
C LEU A 361 -7.74 3.77 -28.77
N VAL A 362 -7.90 4.11 -27.50
CA VAL A 362 -8.51 3.23 -26.49
C VAL A 362 -9.82 3.86 -26.06
N LEU A 363 -10.91 3.12 -26.19
CA LEU A 363 -12.26 3.58 -25.89
C LEU A 363 -12.71 3.01 -24.55
N ASP A 364 -13.34 3.84 -23.74
CA ASP A 364 -14.00 3.38 -22.51
C ASP A 364 -15.07 2.32 -22.84
N ASN A 365 -15.07 1.21 -22.09
CA ASN A 365 -15.94 0.07 -22.37
C ASN A 365 -17.43 0.35 -22.17
N ARG A 366 -17.79 1.38 -21.38
CA ARG A 366 -19.18 1.72 -21.06
C ARG A 366 -19.73 2.79 -21.99
N THR A 367 -18.92 3.81 -22.26
CA THR A 367 -19.35 4.98 -23.03
C THR A 367 -18.94 4.96 -24.50
N ASN A 368 -18.00 4.09 -24.88
CA ASN A 368 -17.39 4.05 -26.23
C ASN A 368 -16.65 5.35 -26.60
N VAL A 369 -16.37 6.23 -25.64
CA VAL A 369 -15.66 7.49 -25.86
C VAL A 369 -14.15 7.24 -25.77
N PRO A 370 -13.31 7.84 -26.64
CA PRO A 370 -11.86 7.70 -26.54
C PRO A 370 -11.32 8.29 -25.26
N ILE A 371 -10.58 7.49 -24.50
CA ILE A 371 -9.91 7.90 -23.25
C ILE A 371 -8.40 7.99 -23.38
N LEU A 372 -7.79 7.26 -24.33
CA LEU A 372 -6.37 7.36 -24.66
C LEU A 372 -6.17 7.46 -26.16
N SER A 373 -5.19 8.27 -26.56
CA SER A 373 -4.54 8.27 -27.88
C SER A 373 -3.10 7.83 -27.70
N ILE A 374 -2.67 6.82 -28.42
CA ILE A 374 -1.35 6.21 -28.36
C ILE A 374 -0.71 6.35 -29.75
N GLN A 375 0.44 7.03 -29.83
CA GLN A 375 1.14 7.28 -31.08
C GLN A 375 2.62 6.92 -30.97
N PRO A 376 3.21 6.15 -31.91
CA PRO A 376 4.66 6.04 -32.00
C PRO A 376 5.27 7.45 -32.12
N PHE A 377 6.38 7.69 -31.44
CA PHE A 377 7.00 9.00 -31.43
C PHE A 377 8.50 8.89 -31.67
N GLY A 378 8.97 9.61 -32.70
CA GLY A 378 10.39 9.75 -33.00
C GLY A 378 10.90 11.10 -32.53
N GLN A 379 11.84 11.13 -31.60
CA GLN A 379 12.46 12.36 -31.12
C GLN A 379 13.98 12.20 -31.06
N GLN A 380 14.72 13.25 -31.39
CA GLN A 380 16.16 13.30 -31.21
C GLN A 380 16.51 13.05 -29.72
N GLY A 381 17.39 12.08 -29.46
CA GLY A 381 17.80 11.68 -28.10
C GLY A 381 17.04 10.50 -27.50
N TYR A 382 16.03 9.95 -28.20
CA TYR A 382 15.36 8.70 -27.81
C TYR A 382 15.43 7.71 -28.97
N ASP A 383 15.97 6.52 -28.71
CA ASP A 383 15.97 5.45 -29.70
C ASP A 383 14.54 4.97 -29.99
N TYR A 384 13.70 4.89 -28.93
CA TYR A 384 12.29 4.52 -29.04
C TYR A 384 11.44 5.33 -28.06
N ALA A 385 10.32 5.85 -28.52
CA ALA A 385 9.37 6.59 -27.69
C ALA A 385 7.92 6.39 -28.16
N VAL A 386 6.98 6.66 -27.27
CA VAL A 386 5.55 6.67 -27.53
C VAL A 386 4.93 7.93 -26.92
N LYS A 387 4.11 8.64 -27.66
CA LYS A 387 3.29 9.74 -27.16
C LYS A 387 1.93 9.17 -26.76
N ILE A 388 1.53 9.40 -25.51
CA ILE A 388 0.22 8.98 -25.01
C ILE A 388 -0.49 10.19 -24.40
N ARG A 389 -1.69 10.45 -24.92
CA ARG A 389 -2.58 11.52 -24.47
C ARG A 389 -3.80 10.92 -23.78
N THR A 390 -4.14 11.46 -22.62
CA THR A 390 -5.40 11.15 -21.92
C THR A 390 -6.49 12.12 -22.37
N MET A 391 -7.70 11.61 -22.58
CA MET A 391 -8.83 12.37 -23.14
C MET A 391 -10.13 12.00 -22.43
N ASN A 392 -11.08 12.93 -22.38
CA ASN A 392 -12.47 12.69 -21.95
C ASN A 392 -12.60 11.95 -20.59
N VAL A 393 -11.69 12.22 -19.66
CA VAL A 393 -11.69 11.66 -18.30
C VAL A 393 -11.73 12.76 -17.27
N ALA A 394 -12.32 12.48 -16.10
CA ALA A 394 -12.42 13.44 -15.01
C ALA A 394 -11.06 13.69 -14.32
N ASP A 395 -10.20 12.66 -14.24
CA ASP A 395 -8.88 12.73 -13.63
C ASP A 395 -7.80 12.24 -14.61
N HIS A 396 -7.19 13.19 -15.31
CA HIS A 396 -6.09 12.91 -16.24
C HIS A 396 -4.82 12.40 -15.52
N ASP A 397 -4.53 12.88 -14.34
CA ASP A 397 -3.31 12.52 -13.61
C ASP A 397 -3.35 11.07 -13.12
N ASP A 398 -4.50 10.60 -12.64
CA ASP A 398 -4.65 9.22 -12.23
C ASP A 398 -4.55 8.26 -13.43
N LEU A 399 -5.20 8.60 -14.55
CA LEU A 399 -5.08 7.81 -15.76
C LEU A 399 -3.64 7.81 -16.32
N GLN A 400 -2.93 8.94 -16.30
CA GLN A 400 -1.52 9.03 -16.70
C GLN A 400 -0.60 8.20 -15.79
N ARG A 401 -0.88 8.13 -14.49
CA ARG A 401 -0.15 7.24 -13.58
C ARG A 401 -0.34 5.77 -13.96
N MET A 402 -1.55 5.37 -14.29
CA MET A 402 -1.85 4.01 -14.74
C MET A 402 -1.18 3.69 -16.07
N VAL A 403 -1.21 4.62 -17.04
CA VAL A 403 -0.44 4.53 -18.29
C VAL A 403 1.04 4.29 -17.99
N GLY A 404 1.62 5.04 -17.07
CA GLY A 404 3.00 4.85 -16.64
C GLY A 404 3.30 3.43 -16.16
N TYR A 405 2.38 2.78 -15.46
CA TYR A 405 2.56 1.38 -15.05
C TYR A 405 2.61 0.43 -16.25
N GLN A 406 1.82 0.63 -17.30
CA GLN A 406 1.86 -0.19 -18.52
C GLN A 406 3.17 0.01 -19.28
N ILE A 407 3.63 1.24 -19.41
CA ILE A 407 4.96 1.54 -19.98
C ILE A 407 6.07 0.86 -19.19
N ARG A 408 5.99 0.90 -17.84
CA ARG A 408 6.96 0.19 -17.01
C ARG A 408 6.93 -1.31 -17.24
N LYS A 409 5.75 -1.89 -17.36
CA LYS A 409 5.57 -3.32 -17.68
C LYS A 409 6.23 -3.66 -19.01
N PHE A 410 5.97 -2.88 -20.06
CA PHE A 410 6.57 -3.05 -21.37
C PHE A 410 8.09 -2.96 -21.33
N ASN A 411 8.63 -1.94 -20.67
CA ASN A 411 10.07 -1.72 -20.55
C ASN A 411 10.77 -2.80 -19.72
N ALA A 412 10.08 -3.41 -18.74
CA ALA A 412 10.63 -4.49 -17.91
C ALA A 412 10.57 -5.86 -18.59
N CYS A 413 9.74 -6.04 -19.63
CA CYS A 413 9.57 -7.31 -20.30
C CYS A 413 10.80 -7.66 -21.14
N ARG A 414 11.43 -8.79 -20.84
CA ARG A 414 12.61 -9.32 -21.55
C ARG A 414 12.25 -10.39 -22.58
N LYS A 415 10.95 -10.64 -22.85
CA LYS A 415 10.46 -11.70 -23.74
C LYS A 415 11.02 -13.10 -23.40
N CYS A 416 11.35 -13.34 -22.14
CA CYS A 416 11.92 -14.61 -21.69
C CYS A 416 10.87 -15.69 -21.39
N LEU A 417 9.59 -15.42 -21.61
CA LEU A 417 8.43 -16.30 -21.38
C LEU A 417 8.31 -16.82 -19.92
N LYS A 418 8.99 -16.18 -18.96
CA LYS A 418 8.96 -16.54 -17.54
C LYS A 418 7.95 -15.70 -16.75
N CYS A 419 7.31 -14.74 -17.39
CA CYS A 419 6.29 -13.91 -16.80
C CYS A 419 4.92 -14.59 -16.92
N GLU A 420 4.05 -14.29 -15.98
CA GLU A 420 2.67 -14.76 -15.93
C GLU A 420 1.70 -13.59 -16.18
N SER A 421 1.98 -12.81 -17.21
CA SER A 421 1.15 -11.66 -17.60
C SER A 421 -0.02 -12.07 -18.46
#